data_dcfdd868c5b79ecbc92cbf2caca94a49
#
_entry.id   dcfdd868c5b79ecbc92cbf2caca94a49
#
_cell.length_a   1.000
_cell.length_b   1.000
_cell.length_c   1.000
_cell.angle_alpha   90.00
_cell.angle_beta   90.00
_cell.angle_gamma   90.00
#
_symmetry.space_group_name_H-M   'P 1'
#
loop_
_entity.id
_entity.type
_entity.pdbx_description
1 polymer ?
#
loop_
_entity_poly.entity_id
_entity_poly.type
_entity_poly.pdbx_seq_one_letter_code
_entity_poly.pdbx_strand_id
1 'polypeptide(L)'
;MGAATNQAPELWGAVAAHVPFVDVLNTMLDETLPLTPIEWPEWGNPLEDKAAFEHIHSYSPYDQLVAGTFPPMIITAGLNDPRVTYWEPAKYVARLRHLAECSNNIILKTNMEAGHGGSSGRYNAQYELAEEYAFILDHLQTGPERQS
;
A
#
# COMPACT_ATOMS: atom_id res chain seq x y z
N MET A 1 5.70 3.97 -3.06
CA MET A 1 4.42 4.07 -3.83
C MET A 1 3.37 4.86 -3.05
N GLY A 2 2.92 4.46 -1.86
CA GLY A 2 1.81 5.11 -1.15
C GLY A 2 1.93 6.63 -1.02
N ALA A 3 3.07 7.14 -0.56
CA ALA A 3 3.29 8.59 -0.44
C ALA A 3 3.19 9.33 -1.79
N ALA A 4 3.82 8.79 -2.84
CA ALA A 4 3.78 9.39 -4.17
C ALA A 4 2.35 9.39 -4.75
N THR A 5 1.59 8.32 -4.53
CA THR A 5 0.19 8.23 -4.97
C THR A 5 -0.70 9.22 -4.22
N ASN A 6 -0.49 9.41 -2.91
CA ASN A 6 -1.25 10.39 -2.12
C ASN A 6 -0.95 11.83 -2.53
N GLN A 7 0.32 12.13 -2.87
CA GLN A 7 0.75 13.50 -3.20
C GLN A 7 0.30 13.96 -4.58
N ALA A 8 0.13 13.06 -5.52
CA ALA A 8 -0.25 13.36 -6.90
C ALA A 8 -1.12 12.24 -7.50
N PRO A 9 -2.34 12.03 -6.95
CA PRO A 9 -3.21 10.90 -7.37
C PRO A 9 -3.62 11.00 -8.85
N GLU A 10 -3.70 12.20 -9.40
CA GLU A 10 -4.07 12.48 -10.79
C GLU A 10 -3.04 12.01 -11.83
N LEU A 11 -1.80 11.72 -11.40
CA LEU A 11 -0.74 11.25 -12.31
C LEU A 11 -0.81 9.74 -12.59
N TRP A 12 -1.66 9.01 -11.88
CA TRP A 12 -1.70 7.55 -11.94
C TRP A 12 -2.97 7.05 -12.62
N GLY A 13 -2.82 6.31 -13.71
CA GLY A 13 -3.93 5.64 -14.37
C GLY A 13 -4.42 4.39 -13.63
N ALA A 14 -3.51 3.65 -13.02
CA ALA A 14 -3.76 2.53 -12.11
C ALA A 14 -2.51 2.26 -11.26
N VAL A 15 -2.68 1.66 -10.08
CA VAL A 15 -1.59 1.33 -9.16
C VAL A 15 -1.69 -0.12 -8.70
N ALA A 16 -0.60 -0.88 -8.85
CA ALA A 16 -0.41 -2.17 -8.17
C ALA A 16 0.65 -2.01 -7.08
N ALA A 17 0.28 -2.29 -5.83
CA ALA A 17 1.16 -2.15 -4.69
C ALA A 17 1.27 -3.49 -3.93
N HIS A 18 2.48 -4.07 -3.96
CA HIS A 18 2.77 -5.34 -3.29
C HIS A 18 3.28 -5.09 -1.89
N VAL A 19 2.64 -5.72 -0.91
CA VAL A 19 3.03 -5.66 0.51
C VAL A 19 3.55 -4.27 0.90
N PRO A 20 2.79 -3.20 0.63
CA PRO A 20 3.31 -1.84 0.71
C PRO A 20 3.49 -1.41 2.15
N PHE A 21 4.65 -0.82 2.45
CA PHE A 21 4.95 -0.16 3.72
C PHE A 21 4.24 1.20 3.75
N VAL A 22 3.03 1.23 4.28
CA VAL A 22 2.11 2.38 4.18
C VAL A 22 1.65 2.95 5.52
N ASP A 23 1.92 2.27 6.62
CA ASP A 23 1.66 2.74 8.00
C ASP A 23 2.99 3.06 8.71
N VAL A 24 3.84 3.81 8.02
CA VAL A 24 5.25 4.01 8.37
C VAL A 24 5.42 4.52 9.79
N LEU A 25 4.66 5.55 10.17
CA LEU A 25 4.81 6.16 11.49
C LEU A 25 4.46 5.18 12.61
N ASN A 26 3.31 4.50 12.52
CA ASN A 26 2.89 3.56 13.56
C ASN A 26 3.83 2.36 13.66
N THR A 27 4.33 1.85 12.53
CA THR A 27 5.31 0.76 12.52
C THR A 27 6.63 1.21 13.16
N MET A 28 7.12 2.41 12.85
CA MET A 28 8.36 2.93 13.44
C MET A 28 8.22 3.33 14.92
N LEU A 29 6.99 3.48 15.42
CA LEU A 29 6.69 3.67 16.85
C LEU A 29 6.55 2.35 17.63
N ASP A 30 6.49 1.20 16.97
CA ASP A 30 6.33 -0.09 17.62
C ASP A 30 7.65 -0.87 17.67
N GLU A 31 8.40 -0.70 18.78
CA GLU A 31 9.67 -1.39 19.03
C GLU A 31 9.54 -2.92 19.18
N THR A 32 8.31 -3.44 19.31
CA THR A 32 8.09 -4.90 19.41
C THR A 32 8.13 -5.59 18.05
N LEU A 33 8.03 -4.84 16.96
CA LEU A 33 8.17 -5.37 15.61
C LEU A 33 9.64 -5.67 15.29
N PRO A 34 9.95 -6.81 14.67
CA PRO A 34 11.32 -7.31 14.55
C PRO A 34 12.24 -6.40 13.73
N LEU A 35 11.71 -5.66 12.77
CA LEU A 35 12.51 -4.77 11.91
C LEU A 35 12.62 -3.35 12.46
N THR A 36 11.67 -2.87 13.22
CA THR A 36 11.61 -1.47 13.67
C THR A 36 12.90 -0.99 14.35
N PRO A 37 13.43 -1.64 15.41
CA PRO A 37 14.64 -1.13 16.07
C PRO A 37 15.88 -1.15 15.18
N ILE A 38 15.99 -2.11 14.26
CA ILE A 38 17.16 -2.22 13.37
C ILE A 38 17.10 -1.24 12.20
N GLU A 39 15.94 -0.71 11.90
CA GLU A 39 15.72 0.27 10.82
C GLU A 39 15.74 1.73 11.28
N TRP A 40 15.71 2.00 12.60
CA TRP A 40 15.83 3.37 13.11
C TRP A 40 17.09 4.14 12.65
N PRO A 41 18.27 3.51 12.43
CA PRO A 41 19.39 4.24 11.84
C PRO A 41 19.13 4.79 10.44
N GLU A 42 18.21 4.20 9.69
CA GLU A 42 17.83 4.63 8.33
C GLU A 42 16.69 5.67 8.37
N TRP A 43 15.63 5.38 9.13
CA TRP A 43 14.41 6.19 9.15
C TRP A 43 14.41 7.31 10.20
N GLY A 44 15.22 7.18 11.25
CA GLY A 44 15.13 7.93 12.50
C GLY A 44 14.29 7.21 13.56
N ASN A 45 14.56 7.49 14.83
CA ASN A 45 13.80 6.94 15.95
C ASN A 45 12.72 7.93 16.41
N PRO A 46 11.45 7.76 16.02
CA PRO A 46 10.38 8.68 16.36
C PRO A 46 9.95 8.62 17.84
N LEU A 47 10.40 7.62 18.60
CA LEU A 47 10.15 7.53 20.04
C LEU A 47 11.03 8.49 20.86
N GLU A 48 12.24 8.77 20.37
CA GLU A 48 13.23 9.56 21.08
C GLU A 48 13.50 10.92 20.43
N ASP A 49 13.25 11.04 19.12
CA ASP A 49 13.52 12.24 18.35
C ASP A 49 12.23 12.82 17.73
N LYS A 50 11.82 13.97 18.25
CA LYS A 50 10.66 14.70 17.73
C LYS A 50 10.82 15.10 16.25
N ALA A 51 12.03 15.43 15.81
CA ALA A 51 12.27 15.79 14.40
C ALA A 51 12.10 14.57 13.49
N ALA A 52 12.56 13.40 13.91
CA ALA A 52 12.31 12.15 13.21
C ALA A 52 10.79 11.83 13.14
N PHE A 53 10.07 11.99 14.25
CA PHE A 53 8.61 11.83 14.28
C PHE A 53 7.91 12.75 13.28
N GLU A 54 8.20 14.06 13.33
CA GLU A 54 7.58 15.05 12.45
C GLU A 54 7.93 14.78 10.96
N HIS A 55 9.16 14.36 10.70
CA HIS A 55 9.60 14.01 9.36
C HIS A 55 8.85 12.79 8.83
N ILE A 56 8.82 11.67 9.57
CA ILE A 56 8.10 10.46 9.17
C ILE A 56 6.61 10.75 9.02
N HIS A 57 6.00 11.46 9.96
CA HIS A 57 4.59 11.83 9.87
C HIS A 57 4.28 12.61 8.60
N SER A 58 5.18 13.49 8.16
CA SER A 58 4.95 14.36 6.98
C SER A 58 4.75 13.60 5.66
N TYR A 59 5.19 12.35 5.56
CA TYR A 59 5.03 11.53 4.36
C TYR A 59 4.41 10.15 4.59
N SER A 60 4.16 9.76 5.84
CA SER A 60 3.54 8.45 6.17
C SER A 60 2.22 8.29 5.43
N PRO A 61 2.10 7.33 4.50
CA PRO A 61 0.96 7.26 3.58
C PRO A 61 -0.38 7.18 4.30
N TYR A 62 -0.47 6.35 5.34
CA TYR A 62 -1.69 6.18 6.12
C TYR A 62 -2.12 7.49 6.79
N ASP A 63 -1.17 8.21 7.37
CA ASP A 63 -1.44 9.43 8.14
C ASP A 63 -1.80 10.62 7.26
N GLN A 64 -1.21 10.67 6.04
CA GLN A 64 -1.39 11.77 5.09
C GLN A 64 -2.56 11.58 4.11
N LEU A 65 -3.39 10.54 4.29
CA LEU A 65 -4.59 10.38 3.47
C LEU A 65 -5.61 11.50 3.78
N VAL A 66 -6.05 12.16 2.71
CA VAL A 66 -7.14 13.15 2.73
C VAL A 66 -8.27 12.70 1.82
N ALA A 67 -9.49 13.20 2.07
CA ALA A 67 -10.63 12.87 1.22
C ALA A 67 -10.43 13.39 -0.22
N GLY A 68 -10.81 12.59 -1.21
CA GLY A 68 -10.66 12.95 -2.62
C GLY A 68 -10.81 11.79 -3.59
N THR A 69 -10.40 12.03 -4.83
CA THR A 69 -10.37 11.02 -5.89
C THR A 69 -9.04 10.31 -5.89
N PHE A 70 -9.08 8.98 -5.83
CA PHE A 70 -7.90 8.13 -5.91
C PHE A 70 -7.88 7.32 -7.21
N PRO A 71 -6.69 6.98 -7.75
CA PRO A 71 -6.60 6.09 -8.89
C PRO A 71 -7.13 4.70 -8.54
N PRO A 72 -7.50 3.88 -9.52
CA PRO A 72 -7.74 2.46 -9.32
C PRO A 72 -6.50 1.80 -8.70
N MET A 73 -6.70 1.00 -7.64
CA MET A 73 -5.60 0.40 -6.89
C MET A 73 -5.87 -1.07 -6.60
N ILE A 74 -4.89 -1.93 -6.89
CA ILE A 74 -4.82 -3.30 -6.36
C ILE A 74 -3.66 -3.37 -5.36
N ILE A 75 -3.97 -3.72 -4.13
CA ILE A 75 -3.01 -3.76 -3.03
C ILE A 75 -2.96 -5.20 -2.51
N THR A 76 -1.77 -5.78 -2.46
CA THR A 76 -1.59 -7.15 -1.97
C THR A 76 -0.99 -7.18 -0.58
N ALA A 77 -1.34 -8.22 0.19
CA ALA A 77 -0.83 -8.48 1.53
C ALA A 77 -0.63 -9.98 1.75
N GLY A 78 0.31 -10.37 2.60
CA GLY A 78 0.45 -11.72 3.11
C GLY A 78 0.03 -11.78 4.59
N LEU A 79 -0.84 -12.72 4.97
CA LEU A 79 -1.28 -12.84 6.37
C LEU A 79 -0.10 -13.14 7.31
N ASN A 80 0.86 -13.92 6.83
CA ASN A 80 2.03 -14.36 7.60
C ASN A 80 3.29 -13.54 7.25
N ASP A 81 3.14 -12.32 6.76
CA ASP A 81 4.27 -11.45 6.42
C ASP A 81 4.95 -10.93 7.71
N PRO A 82 6.23 -11.30 7.96
CA PRO A 82 6.94 -10.85 9.15
C PRO A 82 7.64 -9.48 8.98
N ARG A 83 7.62 -8.90 7.78
CA ARG A 83 8.31 -7.65 7.45
C ARG A 83 7.33 -6.48 7.39
N VAL A 84 6.30 -6.62 6.54
CA VAL A 84 5.20 -5.67 6.44
C VAL A 84 3.94 -6.39 6.89
N THR A 85 3.52 -6.10 8.09
CA THR A 85 2.39 -6.79 8.72
C THR A 85 1.10 -6.55 7.93
N TYR A 86 0.28 -7.60 7.79
CA TYR A 86 -0.94 -7.57 6.96
C TYR A 86 -1.91 -6.44 7.31
N TRP A 87 -1.87 -5.95 8.54
CA TRP A 87 -2.76 -4.88 8.98
C TRP A 87 -2.37 -3.50 8.42
N GLU A 88 -1.12 -3.28 8.02
CA GLU A 88 -0.73 -2.02 7.36
C GLU A 88 -1.51 -1.77 6.07
N PRO A 89 -1.42 -2.65 5.04
CA PRO A 89 -2.21 -2.48 3.83
C PRO A 89 -3.72 -2.59 4.11
N ALA A 90 -4.16 -3.40 5.09
CA ALA A 90 -5.58 -3.51 5.42
C ALA A 90 -6.15 -2.20 5.99
N LYS A 91 -5.46 -1.58 6.94
CA LYS A 91 -5.83 -0.26 7.48
C LYS A 91 -5.81 0.83 6.40
N TYR A 92 -4.77 0.82 5.59
CA TYR A 92 -4.61 1.79 4.51
C TYR A 92 -5.76 1.71 3.51
N VAL A 93 -6.11 0.50 3.04
CA VAL A 93 -7.24 0.29 2.13
C VAL A 93 -8.57 0.66 2.78
N ALA A 94 -8.78 0.31 4.05
CA ALA A 94 -9.99 0.69 4.76
C ALA A 94 -10.16 2.22 4.82
N ARG A 95 -9.09 2.95 5.12
CA ARG A 95 -9.08 4.41 5.16
C ARG A 95 -9.23 5.02 3.78
N LEU A 96 -8.55 4.50 2.76
CA LEU A 96 -8.74 4.91 1.36
C LEU A 96 -10.20 4.81 0.95
N ARG A 97 -10.84 3.65 1.18
CA ARG A 97 -12.26 3.44 0.83
C ARG A 97 -13.22 4.37 1.58
N HIS A 98 -12.87 4.74 2.80
CA HIS A 98 -13.65 5.69 3.59
C HIS A 98 -13.55 7.13 3.07
N LEU A 99 -12.38 7.52 2.58
CA LEU A 99 -12.06 8.87 2.14
C LEU A 99 -12.29 9.08 0.63
N ALA A 100 -12.36 8.00 -0.14
CA ALA A 100 -12.53 8.08 -1.58
C ALA A 100 -13.97 8.49 -1.96
N GLU A 101 -14.09 9.38 -2.93
CA GLU A 101 -15.37 9.73 -3.57
C GLU A 101 -16.00 8.51 -4.27
N CYS A 102 -15.15 7.61 -4.82
CA CYS A 102 -15.54 6.34 -5.39
C CYS A 102 -14.53 5.25 -4.96
N SER A 103 -14.98 4.24 -4.23
CA SER A 103 -14.12 3.19 -3.69
C SER A 103 -14.15 1.87 -4.47
N ASN A 104 -14.94 1.78 -5.54
CA ASN A 104 -15.17 0.53 -6.26
C ASN A 104 -13.91 -0.09 -6.89
N ASN A 105 -12.93 0.75 -7.19
CA ASN A 105 -11.69 0.35 -7.85
C ASN A 105 -10.50 0.24 -6.87
N ILE A 106 -10.75 0.21 -5.56
CA ILE A 106 -9.71 0.01 -4.54
C ILE A 106 -9.84 -1.40 -3.97
N ILE A 107 -8.94 -2.29 -4.39
CA ILE A 107 -8.98 -3.72 -4.07
C ILE A 107 -7.88 -4.06 -3.09
N LEU A 108 -8.21 -4.79 -2.02
CA LEU A 108 -7.25 -5.47 -1.16
C LEU A 108 -7.32 -6.97 -1.45
N LYS A 109 -6.18 -7.57 -1.77
CA LYS A 109 -6.01 -9.01 -1.92
C LYS A 109 -5.04 -9.52 -0.86
N THR A 110 -5.57 -10.20 0.15
CA THR A 110 -4.74 -10.81 1.20
C THR A 110 -4.56 -12.30 0.92
N ASN A 111 -3.30 -12.72 0.75
CA ASN A 111 -2.96 -14.13 0.68
C ASN A 111 -2.88 -14.71 2.09
N MET A 112 -3.79 -15.64 2.40
CA MET A 112 -3.95 -16.20 3.75
C MET A 112 -2.85 -17.19 4.14
N GLU A 113 -2.07 -17.68 3.18
CA GLU A 113 -1.01 -18.68 3.40
C GLU A 113 0.39 -18.11 3.19
N ALA A 114 0.50 -16.98 2.49
CA ALA A 114 1.79 -16.41 2.11
C ALA A 114 2.36 -15.47 3.17
N GLY A 115 3.71 -15.40 3.16
CA GLY A 115 4.49 -14.34 3.80
C GLY A 115 4.82 -13.21 2.81
N HIS A 116 5.95 -12.52 3.06
CA HIS A 116 6.40 -11.36 2.28
C HIS A 116 6.65 -11.64 0.78
N GLY A 117 7.01 -12.85 0.41
CA GLY A 117 7.33 -13.24 -0.97
C GLY A 117 6.13 -13.65 -1.83
N GLY A 118 4.89 -13.51 -1.34
CA GLY A 118 3.70 -13.99 -2.06
C GLY A 118 3.54 -15.50 -2.04
N SER A 119 2.70 -16.03 -2.93
CA SER A 119 2.42 -17.47 -3.02
C SER A 119 3.65 -18.27 -3.40
N SER A 120 3.90 -19.37 -2.68
CA SER A 120 4.88 -20.37 -3.07
C SER A 120 4.34 -21.19 -4.24
N GLY A 121 5.25 -21.48 -5.21
CA GLY A 121 4.93 -22.27 -6.39
C GLY A 121 4.88 -21.45 -7.68
N ARG A 122 5.49 -22.05 -8.73
CA ARG A 122 5.72 -21.38 -10.02
C ARG A 122 4.44 -20.86 -10.67
N TYR A 123 3.37 -21.62 -10.61
CA TYR A 123 2.12 -21.25 -11.26
C TYR A 123 1.31 -20.24 -10.45
N ASN A 124 1.34 -20.31 -9.13
CA ASN A 124 0.62 -19.38 -8.27
C ASN A 124 1.13 -17.96 -8.44
N ALA A 125 2.45 -17.76 -8.48
CA ALA A 125 3.05 -16.45 -8.74
C ALA A 125 2.67 -15.89 -10.13
N GLN A 126 2.54 -16.75 -11.14
CA GLN A 126 2.10 -16.35 -12.47
C GLN A 126 0.62 -15.94 -12.50
N TYR A 127 -0.23 -16.61 -11.74
CA TYR A 127 -1.65 -16.22 -11.61
C TYR A 127 -1.79 -14.87 -10.90
N GLU A 128 -1.04 -14.64 -9.83
CA GLU A 128 -1.04 -13.35 -9.12
C GLU A 128 -0.62 -12.21 -10.05
N LEU A 129 0.46 -12.42 -10.81
CA LEU A 129 0.93 -11.45 -11.81
C LEU A 129 -0.09 -11.21 -12.94
N ALA A 130 -0.75 -12.25 -13.40
CA ALA A 130 -1.77 -12.15 -14.45
C ALA A 130 -3.00 -11.34 -13.98
N GLU A 131 -3.42 -11.50 -12.74
CA GLU A 131 -4.52 -10.73 -12.16
C GLU A 131 -4.17 -9.24 -12.07
N GLU A 132 -2.94 -8.90 -11.69
CA GLU A 132 -2.49 -7.51 -11.65
C GLU A 132 -2.44 -6.87 -13.02
N TYR A 133 -1.90 -7.58 -14.00
CA TYR A 133 -1.89 -7.09 -15.39
C TYR A 133 -3.31 -6.93 -15.93
N ALA A 134 -4.21 -7.86 -15.63
CA ALA A 134 -5.61 -7.74 -16.02
C ALA A 134 -6.26 -6.51 -15.39
N PHE A 135 -6.01 -6.26 -14.09
CA PHE A 135 -6.49 -5.08 -13.39
C PHE A 135 -5.96 -3.78 -14.02
N ILE A 136 -4.65 -3.70 -14.24
CA ILE A 136 -4.01 -2.51 -14.83
C ILE A 136 -4.54 -2.26 -16.26
N LEU A 137 -4.58 -3.30 -17.09
CA LEU A 137 -5.03 -3.18 -18.47
C LEU A 137 -6.51 -2.78 -18.57
N ASP A 138 -7.37 -3.32 -17.72
CA ASP A 138 -8.78 -2.96 -17.69
C ASP A 138 -8.97 -1.47 -17.40
N HIS A 139 -8.26 -0.93 -16.42
CA HIS A 139 -8.36 0.47 -16.02
C HIS A 139 -7.67 1.44 -16.99
N LEU A 140 -6.58 1.05 -17.64
CA LEU A 140 -5.91 1.88 -18.65
C LEU A 140 -6.65 1.89 -20.00
N GLN A 141 -7.44 0.85 -20.30
CA GLN A 141 -8.23 0.78 -21.54
C GLN A 141 -9.58 1.49 -21.45
N THR A 142 -10.03 1.87 -20.27
CA THR A 142 -11.29 2.59 -20.06
C THR A 142 -11.22 4.10 -20.28
N GLY A 143 -10.17 4.60 -20.95
CA GLY A 143 -10.10 6.00 -21.42
C GLY A 143 -11.22 6.33 -22.41
N PRO A 144 -11.52 7.63 -22.68
CA PRO A 144 -12.71 8.09 -23.40
C PRO A 144 -12.83 7.66 -24.87
N GLU A 145 -11.98 6.80 -25.39
CA GLU A 145 -11.99 6.34 -26.80
C GLU A 145 -12.88 5.11 -27.09
N ARG A 146 -13.66 4.60 -26.13
CA ARG A 146 -14.65 3.54 -26.42
C ARG A 146 -16.01 4.06 -26.87
N GLN A 147 -16.09 5.28 -27.44
CA GLN A 147 -17.28 5.77 -28.14
C GLN A 147 -16.97 5.92 -29.61
N SER A 148 -16.86 4.81 -30.32
CA SER A 148 -16.99 4.81 -31.81
C SER A 148 -17.69 3.54 -32.27
#